data_33e0af1a95483f2c9044af36432d138f
#
_entry.id   33e0af1a95483f2c9044af36432d138f
#
_cell.length_a   1.000
_cell.length_b   1.000
_cell.length_c   1.000
_cell.angle_alpha   90.00
_cell.angle_beta   90.00
_cell.angle_gamma   90.00
#
_symmetry.space_group_name_H-M   'P 1'
#
loop_
_entity.id
_entity.type
_entity.pdbx_description
1 polymer ?
#
loop_
_entity_poly.entity_id
_entity_poly.type
_entity_poly.pdbx_seq_one_letter_code
_entity_poly.pdbx_strand_id
1 'polypeptide(L)'
;AALASMGRQLEWAQFRAMRSEPEESLRLASAWKNSCRPFQVQLKPVQVRQRLKNYLATLTDGERQFYLARPVGSGGPSLQAFLDGAAAPALQDGLGFHALSLDAQAKPVEVMHSDDSFLMFLGQPDRAQVEQTLRMLELEFPVGLMTGVGPVVANPAYSLDERHARELGRGAYHGTVVWGWQSALMTAGLLRQRELQPELVGRIDKVLLRLWECERNARTLANSELWTFSVESGDWSAQAFGQGTASTDESNPVQLWSCVYPALVYRWQQAGLAFPATR
;
A
#
# COMPACT_ATOMS: atom_id res chain seq x y z
N ALA A 1 -13.29 -24.22 24.31
CA ALA A 1 -14.72 -24.56 24.28
C ALA A 1 -15.60 -23.40 24.74
N ALA A 2 -15.35 -22.74 25.89
CA ALA A 2 -16.16 -21.65 26.42
C ALA A 2 -16.20 -20.40 25.50
N LEU A 3 -15.02 -19.93 25.02
CA LEU A 3 -14.94 -18.79 24.09
C LEU A 3 -15.64 -19.07 22.76
N ALA A 4 -15.54 -20.29 22.24
CA ALA A 4 -16.24 -20.69 21.03
C ALA A 4 -17.76 -20.80 21.24
N SER A 5 -18.22 -21.09 22.46
CA SER A 5 -19.65 -21.09 22.82
C SER A 5 -20.20 -19.68 22.96
N MET A 6 -19.46 -18.76 23.61
CA MET A 6 -19.85 -17.36 23.73
C MET A 6 -19.85 -16.65 22.37
N GLY A 7 -18.84 -16.87 21.53
CA GLY A 7 -18.80 -16.35 20.17
C GLY A 7 -20.00 -16.82 19.35
N ARG A 8 -20.32 -18.10 19.41
CA ARG A 8 -21.50 -18.65 18.72
C ARG A 8 -22.82 -18.05 19.20
N GLN A 9 -22.98 -17.76 20.49
CA GLN A 9 -24.22 -17.16 21.01
C GLN A 9 -24.40 -15.70 20.55
N LEU A 10 -23.33 -14.91 20.52
CA LEU A 10 -23.34 -13.53 20.02
C LEU A 10 -23.55 -13.51 18.50
N GLU A 11 -22.79 -14.32 17.76
CA GLU A 11 -22.96 -14.47 16.32
C GLU A 11 -24.36 -14.91 15.94
N TRP A 12 -24.95 -15.90 16.65
CA TRP A 12 -26.28 -16.39 16.36
C TRP A 12 -27.38 -15.36 16.63
N ALA A 13 -27.22 -14.47 17.60
CA ALA A 13 -28.19 -13.39 17.82
C ALA A 13 -28.13 -12.36 16.69
N GLN A 14 -26.93 -11.95 16.29
CA GLN A 14 -26.69 -11.03 15.17
C GLN A 14 -27.11 -11.65 13.83
N PHE A 15 -26.71 -12.90 13.56
CA PHE A 15 -27.10 -13.60 12.33
C PHE A 15 -28.61 -13.87 12.25
N ARG A 16 -29.29 -14.13 13.36
CA ARG A 16 -30.76 -14.27 13.38
C ARG A 16 -31.45 -12.94 13.07
N ALA A 17 -30.99 -11.84 13.65
CA ALA A 17 -31.49 -10.51 13.32
C ALA A 17 -31.27 -10.19 11.84
N MET A 18 -30.08 -10.45 11.30
CA MET A 18 -29.77 -10.27 9.88
C MET A 18 -30.63 -11.13 8.94
N ARG A 19 -31.01 -12.35 9.35
CA ARG A 19 -31.87 -13.24 8.55
C ARG A 19 -33.32 -12.89 8.65
N SER A 20 -33.78 -12.37 9.79
CA SER A 20 -35.19 -11.97 10.00
C SER A 20 -35.52 -10.62 9.38
N GLU A 21 -34.50 -9.77 9.13
CA GLU A 21 -34.67 -8.43 8.59
C GLU A 21 -33.72 -8.20 7.39
N PRO A 22 -33.97 -8.86 6.23
CA PRO A 22 -33.07 -8.77 5.08
C PRO A 22 -32.97 -7.34 4.52
N GLU A 23 -34.03 -6.53 4.59
CA GLU A 23 -34.00 -5.13 4.16
C GLU A 23 -33.07 -4.28 5.02
N GLU A 24 -33.09 -4.48 6.35
CA GLU A 24 -32.20 -3.79 7.27
C GLU A 24 -30.73 -4.22 7.05
N SER A 25 -30.49 -5.50 6.80
CA SER A 25 -29.17 -6.01 6.46
C SER A 25 -28.64 -5.38 5.17
N LEU A 26 -29.46 -5.25 4.14
CA LEU A 26 -29.10 -4.56 2.89
C LEU A 26 -28.87 -3.07 3.12
N ARG A 27 -29.67 -2.42 3.96
CA ARG A 27 -29.49 -1.02 4.34
C ARG A 27 -28.15 -0.82 5.06
N LEU A 28 -27.81 -1.67 6.04
CA LEU A 28 -26.55 -1.62 6.76
C LEU A 28 -25.35 -1.88 5.84
N ALA A 29 -25.45 -2.87 4.95
CA ALA A 29 -24.41 -3.14 3.96
C ALA A 29 -24.19 -1.95 3.00
N SER A 30 -25.28 -1.31 2.58
CA SER A 30 -25.21 -0.10 1.75
C SER A 30 -24.63 1.09 2.52
N ALA A 31 -25.03 1.27 3.78
CA ALA A 31 -24.47 2.32 4.64
C ALA A 31 -22.97 2.11 4.88
N TRP A 32 -22.55 0.87 5.13
CA TRP A 32 -21.14 0.50 5.27
C TRP A 32 -20.34 0.81 4.00
N LYS A 33 -20.85 0.38 2.84
CA LYS A 33 -20.23 0.67 1.54
C LYS A 33 -20.08 2.16 1.28
N ASN A 34 -21.07 2.96 1.70
CA ASN A 34 -21.04 4.41 1.57
C ASN A 34 -20.15 5.11 2.62
N SER A 35 -19.87 4.47 3.75
CA SER A 35 -19.05 5.03 4.83
C SER A 35 -17.59 5.28 4.39
N CYS A 36 -17.12 4.63 3.34
CA CYS A 36 -15.79 4.85 2.78
C CYS A 36 -15.68 6.15 1.95
N ARG A 37 -16.80 6.74 1.52
CA ARG A 37 -16.80 7.96 0.67
C ARG A 37 -16.05 9.14 1.28
N PRO A 38 -16.19 9.46 2.60
CA PRO A 38 -15.46 10.56 3.20
C PRO A 38 -13.94 10.41 3.15
N PHE A 39 -13.43 9.17 3.01
CA PHE A 39 -12.00 8.89 2.92
C PHE A 39 -11.44 9.04 1.50
N GLN A 40 -12.30 9.21 0.49
CA GLN A 40 -11.86 9.29 -0.90
C GLN A 40 -11.17 10.63 -1.16
N VAL A 41 -9.90 10.56 -1.53
CA VAL A 41 -9.09 11.71 -1.98
C VAL A 41 -8.95 11.62 -3.50
N GLN A 42 -9.15 12.76 -4.18
CA GLN A 42 -8.92 12.90 -5.61
C GLN A 42 -8.13 14.18 -5.86
N LEU A 43 -6.87 14.05 -6.24
CA LEU A 43 -5.97 15.15 -6.52
C LEU A 43 -5.84 15.39 -8.03
N LYS A 44 -6.00 16.64 -8.46
CA LYS A 44 -5.68 17.04 -9.85
C LYS A 44 -4.17 17.04 -10.07
N PRO A 45 -3.67 16.90 -11.32
CA PRO A 45 -2.23 16.90 -11.60
C PRO A 45 -1.46 18.08 -11.00
N VAL A 46 -2.05 19.26 -10.99
CA VAL A 46 -1.44 20.46 -10.38
C VAL A 46 -1.28 20.34 -8.87
N GLN A 47 -2.25 19.72 -8.19
CA GLN A 47 -2.19 19.47 -6.75
C GLN A 47 -1.15 18.39 -6.43
N VAL A 48 -1.09 17.32 -7.22
CA VAL A 48 -0.06 16.29 -7.12
C VAL A 48 1.35 16.92 -7.20
N ARG A 49 1.60 17.78 -8.20
CA ARG A 49 2.88 18.48 -8.33
C ARG A 49 3.21 19.34 -7.10
N GLN A 50 2.25 20.13 -6.63
CA GLN A 50 2.49 21.01 -5.48
C GLN A 50 2.81 20.23 -4.22
N ARG A 51 2.04 19.15 -3.94
CA ARG A 51 2.27 18.31 -2.77
C ARG A 51 3.63 17.62 -2.81
N LEU A 52 4.00 17.04 -3.96
CA LEU A 52 5.30 16.41 -4.15
C LEU A 52 6.45 17.42 -4.01
N LYS A 53 6.32 18.65 -4.52
CA LYS A 53 7.34 19.70 -4.31
C LYS A 53 7.53 19.98 -2.81
N ASN A 54 6.44 20.14 -2.08
CA ASN A 54 6.49 20.40 -0.64
C ASN A 54 7.16 19.24 0.11
N TYR A 55 6.73 18.00 -0.18
CA TYR A 55 7.33 16.82 0.45
C TYR A 55 8.82 16.67 0.14
N LEU A 56 9.22 16.79 -1.12
CA LEU A 56 10.63 16.67 -1.52
C LEU A 56 11.50 17.74 -0.85
N ALA A 57 10.97 18.91 -0.52
CA ALA A 57 11.69 19.94 0.21
C ALA A 57 12.03 19.54 1.66
N THR A 58 11.34 18.54 2.24
CA THR A 58 11.62 18.03 3.59
C THR A 58 12.71 16.97 3.63
N LEU A 59 13.13 16.45 2.48
CA LEU A 59 14.10 15.38 2.35
C LEU A 59 15.54 15.90 2.27
N THR A 60 16.51 15.04 2.56
CA THR A 60 17.92 15.33 2.30
C THR A 60 18.19 15.54 0.83
N ASP A 61 19.28 16.23 0.50
CA ASP A 61 19.64 16.51 -0.90
C ASP A 61 19.85 15.23 -1.70
N GLY A 62 20.48 14.21 -1.11
CA GLY A 62 20.71 12.92 -1.75
C GLY A 62 19.40 12.18 -2.08
N GLU A 63 18.49 12.10 -1.12
CA GLU A 63 17.17 11.50 -1.33
C GLU A 63 16.36 12.25 -2.38
N ARG A 64 16.35 13.57 -2.28
CA ARG A 64 15.64 14.42 -3.24
C ARG A 64 16.14 14.18 -4.66
N GLN A 65 17.47 14.18 -4.89
CA GLN A 65 18.06 13.92 -6.19
C GLN A 65 17.72 12.53 -6.71
N PHE A 66 17.76 11.52 -5.85
CA PHE A 66 17.38 10.16 -6.20
C PHE A 66 15.93 10.11 -6.73
N TYR A 67 14.97 10.67 -5.99
CA TYR A 67 13.57 10.66 -6.41
C TYR A 67 13.30 11.50 -7.66
N LEU A 68 13.94 12.67 -7.78
CA LEU A 68 13.78 13.54 -8.94
C LEU A 68 14.19 12.89 -10.26
N ALA A 69 15.14 11.97 -10.22
CA ALA A 69 15.59 11.20 -11.38
C ALA A 69 14.65 10.05 -11.78
N ARG A 70 13.75 9.61 -10.87
CA ARG A 70 12.88 8.44 -11.11
C ARG A 70 11.72 8.78 -12.06
N PRO A 71 11.29 7.81 -12.90
CA PRO A 71 10.18 8.03 -13.83
C PRO A 71 8.83 8.08 -13.11
N VAL A 72 7.94 8.91 -13.59
CA VAL A 72 6.52 8.94 -13.15
C VAL A 72 5.73 7.95 -13.98
N GLY A 73 5.68 6.71 -13.48
CA GLY A 73 5.09 5.57 -14.18
C GLY A 73 6.01 5.00 -15.26
N SER A 74 5.64 3.83 -15.78
CA SER A 74 6.42 3.14 -16.82
C SER A 74 6.52 3.97 -18.09
N GLY A 75 7.73 4.31 -18.52
CA GLY A 75 7.99 5.11 -19.72
C GLY A 75 7.57 6.58 -19.61
N GLY A 76 7.21 7.05 -18.41
CA GLY A 76 6.88 8.45 -18.15
C GLY A 76 8.13 9.35 -18.04
N PRO A 77 7.93 10.68 -17.91
CA PRO A 77 8.99 11.64 -17.66
C PRO A 77 9.62 11.38 -16.29
N SER A 78 10.82 11.90 -16.06
CA SER A 78 11.38 11.94 -14.70
C SER A 78 10.48 12.77 -13.78
N LEU A 79 10.53 12.51 -12.48
CA LEU A 79 9.78 13.29 -11.50
C LEU A 79 10.15 14.78 -11.59
N GLN A 80 11.44 15.11 -11.80
CA GLN A 80 11.86 16.49 -12.04
C GLN A 80 11.10 17.11 -13.23
N ALA A 81 11.10 16.45 -14.38
CA ALA A 81 10.41 16.97 -15.57
C ALA A 81 8.90 17.12 -15.34
N PHE A 82 8.28 16.16 -14.65
CA PHE A 82 6.88 16.27 -14.26
C PHE A 82 6.62 17.48 -13.35
N LEU A 83 7.47 17.72 -12.36
CA LEU A 83 7.34 18.87 -11.46
C LEU A 83 7.54 20.21 -12.20
N ASP A 84 8.35 20.22 -13.27
CA ASP A 84 8.60 21.38 -14.12
C ASP A 84 7.52 21.60 -15.20
N GLY A 85 6.51 20.72 -15.24
CA GLY A 85 5.34 20.91 -16.08
C GLY A 85 5.13 19.87 -17.18
N ALA A 86 6.07 18.93 -17.37
CA ALA A 86 5.88 17.85 -18.35
C ALA A 86 4.62 17.03 -18.03
N ALA A 87 3.92 16.59 -19.07
CA ALA A 87 2.80 15.69 -18.94
C ALA A 87 3.29 14.29 -18.56
N ALA A 88 2.64 13.68 -17.58
CA ALA A 88 2.85 12.28 -17.20
C ALA A 88 1.57 11.49 -17.49
N PRO A 89 1.55 10.57 -18.46
CA PRO A 89 0.34 9.82 -18.81
C PRO A 89 -0.28 9.09 -17.61
N ALA A 90 0.55 8.59 -16.71
CA ALA A 90 0.09 7.92 -15.49
C ALA A 90 -0.69 8.82 -14.52
N LEU A 91 -0.59 10.15 -14.67
CA LEU A 91 -1.23 11.16 -13.82
C LEU A 91 -2.10 12.17 -14.61
N GLN A 92 -2.44 11.86 -15.86
CA GLN A 92 -3.24 12.80 -16.70
C GLN A 92 -4.60 13.12 -16.06
N ASP A 93 -5.23 12.15 -15.41
CA ASP A 93 -6.52 12.29 -14.72
C ASP A 93 -6.34 12.59 -13.22
N GLY A 94 -5.10 12.89 -12.80
CA GLY A 94 -4.76 13.08 -11.40
C GLY A 94 -4.50 11.77 -10.65
N LEU A 95 -4.65 11.80 -9.33
CA LEU A 95 -4.34 10.69 -8.44
C LEU A 95 -5.44 10.51 -7.39
N GLY A 96 -6.06 9.33 -7.37
CA GLY A 96 -7.05 8.94 -6.37
C GLY A 96 -6.47 7.94 -5.38
N PHE A 97 -6.84 8.07 -4.11
CA PHE A 97 -6.51 7.12 -3.03
C PHE A 97 -7.47 7.28 -1.86
N HIS A 98 -7.48 6.32 -0.93
CA HIS A 98 -8.16 6.48 0.35
C HIS A 98 -7.25 7.18 1.35
N ALA A 99 -7.80 8.14 2.09
CA ALA A 99 -7.11 8.83 3.17
C ALA A 99 -6.88 7.89 4.36
N LEU A 100 -5.79 8.09 5.08
CA LEU A 100 -5.44 7.29 6.27
C LEU A 100 -6.52 7.36 7.35
N SER A 101 -7.13 8.53 7.55
CA SER A 101 -8.17 8.77 8.55
C SER A 101 -8.96 10.03 8.22
N LEU A 102 -9.93 10.36 9.06
CA LEU A 102 -10.59 11.66 9.08
C LEU A 102 -10.12 12.42 10.33
N ASP A 103 -9.94 13.73 10.20
CA ASP A 103 -9.65 14.61 11.32
C ASP A 103 -10.90 14.89 12.18
N ALA A 104 -10.76 15.69 13.24
CA ALA A 104 -11.86 16.04 14.14
C ALA A 104 -12.98 16.84 13.44
N GLN A 105 -12.75 17.38 12.25
CA GLN A 105 -13.71 18.06 11.39
C GLN A 105 -14.24 17.17 10.27
N ALA A 106 -14.00 15.87 10.35
CA ALA A 106 -14.36 14.87 9.34
C ALA A 106 -13.74 15.14 7.94
N LYS A 107 -12.59 15.80 7.89
CA LYS A 107 -11.82 15.99 6.64
C LYS A 107 -10.79 14.88 6.47
N PRO A 108 -10.53 14.43 5.25
CA PRO A 108 -9.50 13.43 4.98
C PRO A 108 -8.10 13.87 5.46
N VAL A 109 -7.43 13.00 6.19
CA VAL A 109 -5.99 13.09 6.42
C VAL A 109 -5.31 12.48 5.20
N GLU A 110 -4.89 13.33 4.28
CA GLU A 110 -4.46 12.96 2.93
C GLU A 110 -3.07 12.28 2.92
N VAL A 111 -2.95 11.19 3.65
CA VAL A 111 -1.80 10.27 3.61
C VAL A 111 -2.23 9.03 2.85
N MET A 112 -1.52 8.71 1.77
CA MET A 112 -1.73 7.49 1.01
C MET A 112 -1.16 6.31 1.80
N HIS A 113 -1.84 5.16 1.77
CA HIS A 113 -1.42 4.00 2.55
C HIS A 113 -1.72 2.68 1.82
N SER A 114 -1.11 1.58 2.27
CA SER A 114 -1.25 0.26 1.65
C SER A 114 -2.37 -0.61 2.25
N ASP A 115 -3.21 -0.08 3.15
CA ASP A 115 -4.31 -0.83 3.79
C ASP A 115 -5.41 -1.27 2.82
N ASP A 116 -5.42 -0.74 1.60
CA ASP A 116 -6.24 -1.29 0.51
C ASP A 116 -5.98 -2.80 0.28
N SER A 117 -4.88 -3.35 0.84
CA SER A 117 -4.62 -4.79 0.91
C SER A 117 -5.76 -5.58 1.55
N PHE A 118 -6.36 -5.03 2.61
CA PHE A 118 -7.54 -5.63 3.26
C PHE A 118 -8.76 -5.61 2.34
N LEU A 119 -8.99 -4.50 1.63
CA LEU A 119 -10.08 -4.39 0.68
C LEU A 119 -9.91 -5.41 -0.47
N MET A 120 -8.68 -5.53 -1.00
CA MET A 120 -8.39 -6.48 -2.09
C MET A 120 -8.59 -7.93 -1.66
N PHE A 121 -8.21 -8.28 -0.42
CA PHE A 121 -8.22 -9.67 0.06
C PHE A 121 -9.57 -10.06 0.69
N LEU A 122 -10.13 -9.24 1.56
CA LEU A 122 -11.34 -9.55 2.33
C LEU A 122 -12.61 -8.93 1.73
N GLY A 123 -12.48 -7.82 1.02
CA GLY A 123 -13.58 -7.06 0.50
C GLY A 123 -14.11 -7.55 -0.85
N GLN A 124 -15.02 -6.77 -1.40
CA GLN A 124 -15.53 -6.91 -2.77
C GLN A 124 -15.38 -5.57 -3.49
N PRO A 125 -14.13 -5.17 -3.82
CA PRO A 125 -13.88 -3.92 -4.51
C PRO A 125 -14.53 -3.97 -5.90
N ASP A 126 -15.09 -2.85 -6.31
CA ASP A 126 -15.46 -2.67 -7.70
C ASP A 126 -14.21 -2.44 -8.57
N ARG A 127 -14.41 -2.44 -9.88
CA ARG A 127 -13.31 -2.27 -10.84
C ARG A 127 -12.53 -0.98 -10.60
N ALA A 128 -13.20 0.14 -10.32
CA ALA A 128 -12.56 1.43 -10.13
C ALA A 128 -11.65 1.44 -8.88
N GLN A 129 -12.08 0.76 -7.80
CA GLN A 129 -11.28 0.58 -6.59
C GLN A 129 -10.04 -0.29 -6.84
N VAL A 130 -10.17 -1.37 -7.62
CA VAL A 130 -9.01 -2.19 -8.01
C VAL A 130 -8.04 -1.39 -8.87
N GLU A 131 -8.54 -0.65 -9.87
CA GLU A 131 -7.72 0.21 -10.73
C GLU A 131 -7.00 1.31 -9.93
N GLN A 132 -7.65 1.88 -8.91
CA GLN A 132 -7.05 2.86 -7.99
C GLN A 132 -5.89 2.22 -7.21
N THR A 133 -6.10 1.06 -6.59
CA THR A 133 -5.05 0.34 -5.85
C THR A 133 -3.89 -0.04 -6.77
N LEU A 134 -4.18 -0.57 -7.96
CA LEU A 134 -3.14 -0.86 -8.95
C LEU A 134 -2.32 0.38 -9.31
N ARG A 135 -2.95 1.54 -9.50
CA ARG A 135 -2.25 2.80 -9.81
C ARG A 135 -1.30 3.20 -8.69
N MET A 136 -1.72 3.10 -7.42
CA MET A 136 -0.84 3.39 -6.29
C MET A 136 0.39 2.47 -6.24
N LEU A 137 0.25 1.22 -6.69
CA LEU A 137 1.34 0.23 -6.73
C LEU A 137 2.18 0.29 -8.02
N GLU A 138 1.63 0.77 -9.13
CA GLU A 138 2.36 0.99 -10.39
C GLU A 138 3.30 2.20 -10.32
N LEU A 139 3.03 3.14 -9.42
CA LEU A 139 3.81 4.35 -9.23
C LEU A 139 4.86 4.16 -8.13
N GLU A 140 6.08 4.62 -8.40
CA GLU A 140 7.14 4.60 -7.39
C GLU A 140 6.94 5.69 -6.33
N PHE A 141 7.37 5.38 -5.11
CA PHE A 141 7.47 6.37 -4.04
C PHE A 141 8.45 7.51 -4.46
N PRO A 142 8.11 8.78 -4.20
CA PRO A 142 7.00 9.28 -3.39
C PRO A 142 5.71 9.55 -4.18
N VAL A 143 5.65 9.24 -5.47
CA VAL A 143 4.42 9.45 -6.27
C VAL A 143 3.35 8.43 -5.92
N GLY A 144 3.73 7.17 -5.78
CA GLY A 144 2.89 6.06 -5.33
C GLY A 144 3.41 5.41 -4.07
N LEU A 145 3.14 4.13 -3.91
CA LEU A 145 3.56 3.36 -2.74
C LEU A 145 4.79 2.49 -2.99
N MET A 146 5.11 2.18 -4.25
CA MET A 146 6.08 1.15 -4.58
C MET A 146 7.53 1.65 -4.45
N THR A 147 8.35 0.92 -3.69
CA THR A 147 9.80 1.06 -3.69
C THR A 147 10.45 -0.11 -4.42
N GLY A 148 11.79 -0.15 -4.47
CA GLY A 148 12.51 -1.33 -4.97
C GLY A 148 12.53 -2.52 -4.00
N VAL A 149 12.01 -2.34 -2.77
CA VAL A 149 12.04 -3.36 -1.70
C VAL A 149 10.66 -3.62 -1.08
N GLY A 150 9.60 -3.11 -1.69
CA GLY A 150 8.21 -3.31 -1.28
C GLY A 150 7.38 -2.04 -1.26
N PRO A 151 6.05 -2.15 -1.17
CA PRO A 151 5.17 -1.01 -1.00
C PRO A 151 5.28 -0.46 0.42
N VAL A 152 5.37 0.85 0.55
CA VAL A 152 5.38 1.50 1.88
C VAL A 152 3.99 1.45 2.53
N VAL A 153 3.98 1.35 3.86
CA VAL A 153 2.74 1.35 4.66
C VAL A 153 2.05 2.70 4.56
N ALA A 154 2.80 3.80 4.73
CA ALA A 154 2.28 5.15 4.61
C ALA A 154 3.17 6.02 3.71
N ASN A 155 2.54 6.80 2.86
CA ASN A 155 3.17 7.82 2.03
C ASN A 155 2.60 9.19 2.39
N PRO A 156 3.32 10.00 3.17
CA PRO A 156 2.87 11.32 3.61
C PRO A 156 3.03 12.43 2.56
N ALA A 157 3.51 12.12 1.35
CA ALA A 157 3.84 13.12 0.33
C ALA A 157 2.65 13.98 -0.10
N TYR A 158 1.43 13.54 0.19
CA TYR A 158 0.21 14.26 -0.15
C TYR A 158 -0.44 14.96 1.03
N SER A 159 0.08 14.80 2.24
CA SER A 159 -0.47 15.46 3.42
C SER A 159 -0.36 16.99 3.33
N LEU A 160 -1.40 17.66 3.85
CA LEU A 160 -1.38 19.11 4.08
C LEU A 160 -0.65 19.49 5.36
N ASP A 161 -0.48 18.55 6.27
CA ASP A 161 0.24 18.75 7.53
C ASP A 161 1.70 18.31 7.36
N GLU A 162 2.60 19.28 7.35
CA GLU A 162 4.05 19.02 7.19
C GLU A 162 4.63 18.13 8.30
N ARG A 163 3.97 18.05 9.47
CA ARG A 163 4.40 17.15 10.55
C ARG A 163 4.37 15.70 10.13
N HIS A 164 3.41 15.30 9.27
CA HIS A 164 3.28 13.92 8.80
C HIS A 164 4.51 13.44 8.02
N ALA A 165 5.22 14.31 7.32
CA ALA A 165 6.46 13.93 6.63
C ALA A 165 7.52 13.41 7.62
N ARG A 166 7.57 13.96 8.85
CA ARG A 166 8.47 13.53 9.92
C ARG A 166 7.90 12.38 10.74
N GLU A 167 6.64 12.50 11.15
CA GLU A 167 5.97 11.54 12.04
C GLU A 167 5.70 10.19 11.37
N LEU A 168 5.54 10.18 10.03
CA LEU A 168 5.35 8.99 9.21
C LEU A 168 6.57 8.71 8.31
N GLY A 169 7.74 9.17 8.71
CA GLY A 169 9.00 8.91 8.02
C GLY A 169 9.49 7.47 8.18
N ARG A 170 10.68 7.18 7.63
CA ARG A 170 11.29 5.83 7.64
C ARG A 170 11.68 5.30 9.03
N GLY A 171 11.70 6.13 10.05
CA GLY A 171 11.92 5.73 11.44
C GLY A 171 10.63 5.47 12.22
N ALA A 172 9.47 5.61 11.61
CA ALA A 172 8.18 5.38 12.24
C ALA A 172 7.63 4.01 11.89
N TYR A 173 7.19 3.26 12.90
CA TYR A 173 6.68 1.90 12.72
C TYR A 173 5.50 1.81 11.73
N HIS A 174 4.57 2.77 11.75
CA HIS A 174 3.47 2.91 10.80
C HIS A 174 3.75 3.95 9.70
N GLY A 175 5.01 4.21 9.42
CA GLY A 175 5.42 5.26 8.47
C GLY A 175 5.80 4.74 7.10
N THR A 176 6.81 5.38 6.54
CA THR A 176 7.39 5.05 5.22
C THR A 176 8.33 3.84 5.35
N VAL A 177 7.75 2.72 5.74
CA VAL A 177 8.40 1.41 5.92
C VAL A 177 7.62 0.35 5.17
N VAL A 178 8.20 -0.83 4.96
CA VAL A 178 7.54 -1.97 4.32
C VAL A 178 7.20 -3.01 5.38
N TRP A 179 5.94 -3.41 5.45
CA TRP A 179 5.51 -4.52 6.29
C TRP A 179 5.36 -5.79 5.46
N GLY A 180 6.10 -6.83 5.85
CA GLY A 180 6.10 -8.11 5.14
C GLY A 180 4.71 -8.74 5.05
N TRP A 181 3.97 -8.79 6.15
CA TRP A 181 2.63 -9.35 6.18
C TRP A 181 1.63 -8.54 5.34
N GLN A 182 1.76 -7.22 5.28
CA GLN A 182 0.87 -6.36 4.48
C GLN A 182 1.16 -6.49 2.98
N SER A 183 2.45 -6.60 2.61
CA SER A 183 2.85 -6.94 1.23
C SER A 183 2.29 -8.30 0.80
N ALA A 184 2.35 -9.30 1.69
CA ALA A 184 1.77 -10.62 1.43
C ALA A 184 0.24 -10.58 1.31
N LEU A 185 -0.43 -9.80 2.16
CA LEU A 185 -1.88 -9.61 2.10
C LEU A 185 -2.30 -8.93 0.78
N MET A 186 -1.55 -7.90 0.35
CA MET A 186 -1.75 -7.25 -0.94
C MET A 186 -1.58 -8.24 -2.10
N THR A 187 -0.52 -9.04 -2.07
CA THR A 187 -0.30 -10.07 -3.08
C THR A 187 -1.43 -11.10 -3.13
N ALA A 188 -1.86 -11.62 -1.98
CA ALA A 188 -2.99 -12.55 -1.90
C ALA A 188 -4.31 -11.91 -2.38
N GLY A 189 -4.51 -10.64 -2.04
CA GLY A 189 -5.64 -9.85 -2.52
C GLY A 189 -5.64 -9.67 -4.03
N LEU A 190 -4.50 -9.31 -4.61
CA LEU A 190 -4.37 -9.16 -6.07
C LEU A 190 -4.54 -10.50 -6.80
N LEU A 191 -4.03 -11.61 -6.27
CA LEU A 191 -4.30 -12.95 -6.81
C LEU A 191 -5.81 -13.25 -6.84
N ARG A 192 -6.52 -12.89 -5.77
CA ARG A 192 -7.98 -13.02 -5.75
C ARG A 192 -8.66 -12.11 -6.79
N GLN A 193 -8.23 -10.84 -6.90
CA GLN A 193 -8.82 -9.92 -7.89
C GLN A 193 -8.50 -10.34 -9.33
N ARG A 194 -7.38 -10.99 -9.58
CA ARG A 194 -7.04 -11.58 -10.87
C ARG A 194 -8.09 -12.57 -11.38
N GLU A 195 -8.69 -13.33 -10.46
CA GLU A 195 -9.76 -14.28 -10.78
C GLU A 195 -11.11 -13.56 -10.99
N LEU A 196 -11.37 -12.50 -10.21
CA LEU A 196 -12.65 -11.79 -10.20
C LEU A 196 -12.76 -10.70 -11.27
N GLN A 197 -11.63 -10.19 -11.78
CA GLN A 197 -11.53 -9.05 -12.70
C GLN A 197 -10.65 -9.42 -13.91
N PRO A 198 -11.11 -10.31 -14.79
CA PRO A 198 -10.29 -10.84 -15.89
C PRO A 198 -9.77 -9.76 -16.85
N GLU A 199 -10.44 -8.63 -16.96
CA GLU A 199 -10.02 -7.49 -17.76
C GLU A 199 -8.80 -6.75 -17.19
N LEU A 200 -8.49 -6.92 -15.91
CA LEU A 200 -7.35 -6.31 -15.23
C LEU A 200 -6.13 -7.25 -15.10
N VAL A 201 -6.24 -8.51 -15.54
CA VAL A 201 -5.21 -9.55 -15.37
C VAL A 201 -3.82 -9.05 -15.79
N GLY A 202 -3.70 -8.43 -16.96
CA GLY A 202 -2.39 -7.97 -17.46
C GLY A 202 -1.75 -6.87 -16.61
N ARG A 203 -2.54 -6.02 -15.93
CA ARG A 203 -2.03 -5.03 -14.98
C ARG A 203 -1.71 -5.67 -13.64
N ILE A 204 -2.58 -6.54 -13.15
CA ILE A 204 -2.39 -7.26 -11.90
C ILE A 204 -1.11 -8.10 -11.97
N ASP A 205 -0.90 -8.85 -13.04
CA ASP A 205 0.28 -9.69 -13.22
C ASP A 205 1.59 -8.87 -13.19
N LYS A 206 1.60 -7.68 -13.79
CA LYS A 206 2.76 -6.78 -13.73
C LYS A 206 3.06 -6.31 -12.29
N VAL A 207 2.04 -5.96 -11.53
CA VAL A 207 2.20 -5.54 -10.13
C VAL A 207 2.63 -6.73 -9.26
N LEU A 208 2.06 -7.91 -9.46
CA LEU A 208 2.46 -9.13 -8.77
C LEU A 208 3.94 -9.48 -9.02
N LEU A 209 4.40 -9.41 -10.27
CA LEU A 209 5.81 -9.63 -10.60
C LEU A 209 6.72 -8.61 -9.90
N ARG A 210 6.32 -7.34 -9.86
CA ARG A 210 7.08 -6.30 -9.15
C ARG A 210 7.12 -6.53 -7.65
N LEU A 211 6.01 -6.93 -7.03
CA LEU A 211 5.98 -7.29 -5.60
C LEU A 211 6.95 -8.46 -5.32
N TRP A 212 6.96 -9.46 -6.18
CA TRP A 212 7.90 -10.57 -6.09
C TRP A 212 9.37 -10.12 -6.20
N GLU A 213 9.68 -9.22 -7.13
CA GLU A 213 11.03 -8.66 -7.26
C GLU A 213 11.44 -7.89 -5.99
N CYS A 214 10.52 -7.13 -5.40
CA CYS A 214 10.76 -6.42 -4.14
C CYS A 214 11.07 -7.37 -2.99
N GLU A 215 10.33 -8.47 -2.83
CA GLU A 215 10.61 -9.51 -1.83
C GLU A 215 12.03 -10.09 -2.02
N ARG A 216 12.42 -10.36 -3.25
CA ARG A 216 13.78 -10.84 -3.54
C ARG A 216 14.86 -9.80 -3.20
N ASN A 217 14.60 -8.52 -3.45
CA ASN A 217 15.51 -7.43 -3.14
C ASN A 217 15.63 -7.21 -1.62
N ALA A 218 14.56 -7.46 -0.86
CA ALA A 218 14.59 -7.43 0.61
C ALA A 218 15.44 -8.56 1.21
N ARG A 219 15.72 -9.65 0.44
CA ARG A 219 16.59 -10.77 0.86
C ARG A 219 16.12 -11.39 2.17
N THR A 220 17.02 -11.50 3.16
CA THR A 220 16.72 -12.08 4.47
C THR A 220 15.71 -11.27 5.26
N LEU A 221 15.60 -9.96 5.00
CA LEU A 221 14.61 -9.09 5.65
C LEU A 221 13.17 -9.38 5.22
N ALA A 222 12.96 -10.02 4.07
CA ALA A 222 11.62 -10.48 3.65
C ALA A 222 10.96 -11.45 4.66
N ASN A 223 11.75 -12.10 5.52
CA ASN A 223 11.25 -12.94 6.61
C ASN A 223 10.96 -12.17 7.91
N SER A 224 11.19 -10.86 7.93
CA SER A 224 10.92 -10.00 9.08
C SER A 224 9.49 -9.45 9.04
N GLU A 225 9.02 -8.97 10.18
CA GLU A 225 7.73 -8.26 10.24
C GLU A 225 7.73 -7.03 9.34
N LEU A 226 8.80 -6.22 9.46
CA LEU A 226 8.98 -5.00 8.69
C LEU A 226 10.44 -4.73 8.41
N TRP A 227 10.68 -3.89 7.42
CA TRP A 227 11.98 -3.32 7.10
C TRP A 227 11.83 -1.90 6.56
N THR A 228 12.91 -1.18 6.56
CA THR A 228 13.03 0.15 5.92
C THR A 228 13.97 0.08 4.71
N PHE A 229 14.33 1.22 4.17
CA PHE A 229 15.22 1.29 3.01
C PHE A 229 16.14 2.52 3.05
N SER A 230 17.23 2.44 2.30
CA SER A 230 18.10 3.57 1.92
C SER A 230 18.16 3.71 0.41
N VAL A 231 18.48 4.91 -0.04
CA VAL A 231 18.71 5.25 -1.45
C VAL A 231 20.10 5.88 -1.67
N GLU A 232 20.93 5.87 -0.65
CA GLU A 232 22.27 6.50 -0.67
C GLU A 232 23.23 5.89 -1.69
N SER A 233 23.06 4.61 -2.02
CA SER A 233 23.84 3.92 -3.05
C SER A 233 23.43 4.26 -4.48
N GLY A 234 22.46 5.13 -4.67
CA GLY A 234 21.87 5.43 -5.99
C GLY A 234 20.81 4.41 -6.44
N ASP A 235 20.51 3.42 -5.60
CA ASP A 235 19.42 2.46 -5.80
C ASP A 235 18.75 2.12 -4.46
N TRP A 236 17.60 1.44 -4.53
CA TRP A 236 16.87 0.95 -3.37
C TRP A 236 17.65 -0.15 -2.65
N SER A 237 17.89 0.04 -1.36
CA SER A 237 18.55 -0.95 -0.51
C SER A 237 17.71 -1.21 0.74
N ALA A 238 17.28 -2.46 0.95
CA ALA A 238 16.56 -2.84 2.15
C ALA A 238 17.47 -2.76 3.38
N GLN A 239 16.93 -2.24 4.48
CA GLN A 239 17.62 -2.09 5.75
C GLN A 239 16.71 -2.56 6.89
N ALA A 240 17.31 -3.14 7.93
CA ALA A 240 16.58 -3.51 9.13
C ALA A 240 15.97 -2.26 9.77
N PHE A 241 14.74 -2.38 10.25
CA PHE A 241 14.07 -1.31 10.99
C PHE A 241 14.64 -1.24 12.42
N GLY A 242 14.76 -0.02 12.96
CA GLY A 242 15.30 0.19 14.31
C GLY A 242 16.83 0.34 14.40
N GLN A 243 17.57 0.12 13.33
CA GLN A 243 19.03 0.32 13.35
C GLN A 243 19.40 1.77 13.67
N GLY A 244 20.28 1.95 14.67
CA GLY A 244 20.77 3.26 15.09
C GLY A 244 19.86 4.00 16.08
N THR A 245 18.76 3.40 16.50
CA THR A 245 17.92 3.91 17.61
C THR A 245 18.19 3.13 18.90
N ALA A 246 17.80 3.68 20.05
CA ALA A 246 17.87 2.98 21.34
C ALA A 246 16.86 1.81 21.44
N SER A 247 15.91 1.72 20.53
CA SER A 247 15.04 0.55 20.37
C SER A 247 15.80 -0.54 19.63
N THR A 248 15.78 -1.72 20.19
CA THR A 248 16.32 -2.94 19.60
C THR A 248 15.73 -3.15 18.20
N ASP A 249 16.51 -3.78 17.35
CA ASP A 249 16.13 -4.19 16.01
C ASP A 249 14.73 -4.86 16.02
N GLU A 250 13.74 -4.17 15.46
CA GLU A 250 12.36 -4.65 15.35
C GLU A 250 12.13 -5.52 14.12
N SER A 251 13.13 -5.64 13.24
CA SER A 251 13.14 -6.57 12.10
C SER A 251 13.37 -7.99 12.59
N ASN A 252 12.42 -8.53 13.32
CA ASN A 252 12.53 -9.86 13.93
C ASN A 252 11.96 -10.95 12.99
N PRO A 253 12.78 -11.93 12.54
CA PRO A 253 12.32 -13.03 11.68
C PRO A 253 11.62 -14.17 12.45
N VAL A 254 11.58 -14.13 13.79
CA VAL A 254 11.03 -15.20 14.63
C VAL A 254 9.76 -14.74 15.33
N GLN A 255 8.71 -14.49 14.57
CA GLN A 255 7.39 -14.14 15.08
C GLN A 255 6.29 -14.53 14.10
N LEU A 256 5.03 -14.43 14.52
CA LEU A 256 3.88 -14.83 13.70
C LEU A 256 3.85 -14.12 12.33
N TRP A 257 4.10 -12.83 12.30
CA TRP A 257 4.10 -12.03 11.06
C TRP A 257 5.21 -12.42 10.07
N SER A 258 6.30 -13.04 10.58
CA SER A 258 7.41 -13.52 9.74
C SER A 258 7.07 -14.81 8.97
N CYS A 259 5.94 -15.45 9.26
CA CYS A 259 5.51 -16.68 8.58
C CYS A 259 4.77 -16.39 7.25
N VAL A 260 4.53 -15.13 6.91
CA VAL A 260 3.74 -14.76 5.72
C VAL A 260 4.45 -15.05 4.41
N TYR A 261 5.79 -14.93 4.37
CA TYR A 261 6.56 -15.20 3.16
C TYR A 261 6.41 -16.64 2.64
N PRO A 262 6.57 -17.69 3.45
CA PRO A 262 6.29 -19.05 3.00
C PRO A 262 4.84 -19.26 2.52
N ALA A 263 3.87 -18.62 3.20
CA ALA A 263 2.47 -18.67 2.78
C ALA A 263 2.26 -18.00 1.42
N LEU A 264 2.93 -16.87 1.18
CA LEU A 264 2.91 -16.17 -0.09
C LEU A 264 3.49 -17.01 -1.22
N VAL A 265 4.65 -17.64 -1.02
CA VAL A 265 5.29 -18.54 -2.00
C VAL A 265 4.35 -19.69 -2.35
N TYR A 266 3.71 -20.29 -1.36
CA TYR A 266 2.72 -21.35 -1.58
C TYR A 266 1.55 -20.88 -2.43
N ARG A 267 0.96 -19.73 -2.11
CA ARG A 267 -0.18 -19.15 -2.87
C ARG A 267 0.22 -18.80 -4.30
N TRP A 268 1.42 -18.28 -4.49
CA TRP A 268 1.97 -17.98 -5.81
C TRP A 268 2.08 -19.22 -6.68
N GLN A 269 2.61 -20.32 -6.12
CA GLN A 269 2.69 -21.62 -6.79
C GLN A 269 1.30 -22.15 -7.17
N GLN A 270 0.32 -22.03 -6.26
CA GLN A 270 -1.05 -22.47 -6.53
C GLN A 270 -1.72 -21.66 -7.66
N ALA A 271 -1.37 -20.40 -7.83
CA ALA A 271 -1.88 -19.55 -8.91
C ALA A 271 -1.28 -19.88 -10.29
N GLY A 272 -0.36 -20.83 -10.38
CA GLY A 272 0.29 -21.22 -11.62
C GLY A 272 1.16 -20.11 -12.25
N LEU A 273 1.51 -19.08 -11.48
CA LEU A 273 2.42 -18.04 -11.92
C LEU A 273 3.85 -18.57 -11.89
N ALA A 274 4.55 -18.46 -13.03
CA ALA A 274 5.96 -18.81 -13.07
C ALA A 274 6.77 -17.85 -12.19
N PHE A 275 7.57 -18.39 -11.29
CA PHE A 275 8.57 -17.59 -10.60
C PHE A 275 9.57 -17.08 -11.66
N PRO A 276 9.87 -15.77 -11.68
CA PRO A 276 10.98 -15.30 -12.50
C PRO A 276 12.23 -16.10 -12.13
N ALA A 277 12.92 -16.63 -13.13
CA ALA A 277 14.13 -17.41 -12.90
C ALA A 277 15.08 -16.63 -12.01
N THR A 278 15.63 -17.29 -11.01
CA THR A 278 16.73 -16.73 -10.21
C THR A 278 17.89 -16.47 -11.15
N ARG A 279 18.24 -15.22 -11.37
CA ARG A 279 19.50 -14.85 -12.01
C ARG A 279 20.65 -15.01 -11.03
#